data_48dbd9da9eab27cedd273ec412e48266
#
_entry.id   48dbd9da9eab27cedd273ec412e48266
#
_cell.length_a   1.000
_cell.length_b   1.000
_cell.length_c   1.000
_cell.angle_alpha   90.00
_cell.angle_beta   90.00
_cell.angle_gamma   90.00
#
_symmetry.space_group_name_H-M   'P 1'
#
loop_
_entity.id
_entity.type
_entity.pdbx_description
1 polymer ?
#
loop_
_entity_poly.entity_id
_entity_poly.type
_entity_poly.pdbx_seq_one_letter_code
_entity_poly.pdbx_strand_id
1 'polypeptide(L)'
;MRFMDYIANKNGAVKSARISIPEMRKSTEKIVQIVQQQYFSEKIDCLTDGCQVKGHSKLSNLSPVLIGGRIRHAPIPFDAIHPMILPRDHPVSTFIVHHYHEYLGHAGREHVLSTLRQRFWLLQARTLVRQVLRKCVSCHKRNEAPIQQLMADQRTSHSL
;
A
#
# COMPACT_ATOMS: atom_id res chain seq x y z
N MET A 1 12.08 -14.93 7.41
CA MET A 1 12.72 -16.18 7.76
C MET A 1 12.14 -16.84 9.02
N ARG A 2 12.00 -16.12 10.17
CA ARG A 2 11.48 -16.74 11.41
C ARG A 2 10.08 -17.36 11.33
N PHE A 3 9.17 -16.84 10.52
CA PHE A 3 7.85 -17.45 10.33
C PHE A 3 7.92 -18.77 9.57
N MET A 4 8.81 -18.87 8.58
CA MET A 4 9.07 -20.11 7.85
C MET A 4 9.86 -21.10 8.70
N ASP A 5 10.81 -20.62 9.53
CA ASP A 5 11.55 -21.43 10.48
C ASP A 5 10.65 -21.96 11.62
N TYR A 6 9.62 -21.21 12.01
CA TYR A 6 8.60 -21.66 12.96
C TYR A 6 7.78 -22.83 12.43
N ILE A 7 7.45 -22.82 11.14
CA ILE A 7 6.71 -23.94 10.50
C ILE A 7 7.62 -25.16 10.33
N ALA A 8 8.92 -24.97 10.07
CA ALA A 8 9.88 -26.04 9.88
C ALA A 8 10.39 -26.66 11.19
N ASN A 9 10.36 -25.94 12.31
CA ASN A 9 10.96 -26.34 13.57
C ASN A 9 9.90 -26.45 14.68
N LYS A 10 9.18 -27.56 14.71
CA LYS A 10 8.17 -27.90 15.73
C LYS A 10 8.68 -28.00 17.16
N ASN A 11 10.00 -27.94 17.43
CA ASN A 11 10.62 -28.15 18.75
C ASN A 11 11.56 -27.03 19.22
N GLY A 12 11.50 -25.84 18.62
CA GLY A 12 12.33 -24.70 19.00
C GLY A 12 11.61 -23.72 19.90
N ALA A 13 12.14 -23.48 21.10
CA ALA A 13 11.68 -22.40 21.98
C ALA A 13 11.60 -21.07 21.21
N VAL A 14 10.41 -20.48 21.14
CA VAL A 14 10.17 -19.17 20.55
C VAL A 14 10.95 -18.15 21.38
N LYS A 15 12.15 -17.79 20.95
CA LYS A 15 12.84 -16.63 21.48
C LYS A 15 11.98 -15.42 21.16
N SER A 16 11.38 -14.80 22.15
CA SER A 16 10.67 -13.52 22.10
C SER A 16 11.67 -12.39 21.77
N ALA A 17 12.25 -12.44 20.59
CA ALA A 17 13.12 -11.40 20.10
C ALA A 17 12.27 -10.47 19.22
N ARG A 18 12.31 -9.17 19.54
CA ARG A 18 11.70 -8.14 18.72
C ARG A 18 12.16 -8.27 17.27
N ILE A 19 11.21 -8.22 16.34
CA ILE A 19 11.50 -8.28 14.91
C ILE A 19 12.34 -7.04 14.57
N SER A 20 13.49 -7.25 13.95
CA SER A 20 14.35 -6.13 13.54
C SER A 20 13.84 -5.47 12.25
N ILE A 21 14.17 -4.19 12.06
CA ILE A 21 13.79 -3.44 10.85
C ILE A 21 14.23 -4.15 9.55
N PRO A 22 15.47 -4.68 9.43
CA PRO A 22 15.87 -5.42 8.23
C PRO A 22 15.09 -6.73 8.03
N GLU A 23 14.67 -7.41 9.09
CA GLU A 23 13.82 -8.61 8.99
C GLU A 23 12.43 -8.26 8.45
N MET A 24 11.83 -7.16 8.93
CA MET A 24 10.55 -6.65 8.40
C MET A 24 10.66 -6.29 6.92
N ARG A 25 11.76 -5.64 6.52
CA ARG A 25 11.99 -5.25 5.12
C ARG A 25 12.09 -6.49 4.23
N LYS A 26 12.90 -7.47 4.60
CA LYS A 26 13.02 -8.75 3.88
C LYS A 26 11.69 -9.50 3.78
N SER A 27 10.91 -9.49 4.85
CA SER A 27 9.58 -10.14 4.86
C SER A 27 8.62 -9.43 3.90
N THR A 28 8.63 -8.10 3.87
CA THR A 28 7.82 -7.32 2.92
C THR A 28 8.23 -7.61 1.47
N GLU A 29 9.53 -7.65 1.18
CA GLU A 29 10.05 -7.98 -0.15
C GLU A 29 9.61 -9.40 -0.58
N LYS A 30 9.66 -10.37 0.31
CA LYS A 30 9.19 -11.75 0.05
C LYS A 30 7.69 -11.81 -0.26
N ILE A 31 6.86 -11.10 0.51
CA ILE A 31 5.42 -11.03 0.25
C ILE A 31 5.17 -10.41 -1.12
N VAL A 32 5.84 -9.31 -1.44
CA VAL A 32 5.72 -8.66 -2.75
C VAL A 32 6.15 -9.58 -3.89
N GLN A 33 7.25 -10.34 -3.73
CA GLN A 33 7.69 -11.33 -4.71
C GLN A 33 6.62 -12.38 -5.00
N ILE A 34 5.99 -12.93 -3.94
CA ILE A 34 4.92 -13.92 -4.08
C ILE A 34 3.74 -13.33 -4.86
N VAL A 35 3.31 -12.11 -4.51
CA VAL A 35 2.23 -11.42 -5.20
C VAL A 35 2.57 -11.17 -6.67
N GLN A 36 3.80 -10.76 -6.95
CA GLN A 36 4.27 -10.52 -8.31
C GLN A 36 4.31 -11.81 -9.12
N GLN A 37 4.79 -12.90 -8.54
CA GLN A 37 4.79 -14.23 -9.18
C GLN A 37 3.39 -14.70 -9.53
N GLN A 38 2.42 -14.49 -8.64
CA GLN A 38 1.02 -14.89 -8.87
C GLN A 38 0.34 -14.05 -9.96
N TYR A 39 0.66 -12.77 -10.05
CA TYR A 39 -0.08 -11.82 -10.88
C TYR A 39 0.62 -11.45 -12.20
N PHE A 40 1.93 -11.57 -12.25
CA PHE A 40 2.78 -11.15 -13.36
C PHE A 40 3.67 -12.27 -13.87
N SER A 41 3.36 -13.56 -13.61
CA SER A 41 4.20 -14.71 -14.01
C SER A 41 4.66 -14.60 -15.47
N GLU A 42 3.73 -14.49 -16.42
CA GLU A 42 4.05 -14.39 -17.86
C GLU A 42 4.98 -13.22 -18.20
N LYS A 43 4.82 -12.07 -17.50
CA LYS A 43 5.66 -10.89 -17.71
C LYS A 43 7.05 -11.05 -17.09
N ILE A 44 7.11 -11.74 -15.95
CA ILE A 44 8.38 -12.04 -15.26
C ILE A 44 9.16 -13.03 -16.09
N ASP A 45 8.53 -14.07 -16.61
CA ASP A 45 9.17 -15.08 -17.49
C ASP A 45 9.71 -14.41 -18.75
N CYS A 46 8.92 -13.54 -19.41
CA CYS A 46 9.35 -12.76 -20.53
C CYS A 46 10.55 -11.85 -20.22
N LEU A 47 10.60 -11.23 -19.05
CA LEU A 47 11.74 -10.42 -18.61
C LEU A 47 12.99 -11.27 -18.35
N THR A 48 12.83 -12.49 -17.86
CA THR A 48 13.92 -13.44 -17.62
C THR A 48 14.54 -13.89 -18.95
N ASP A 49 13.69 -14.09 -19.96
CA ASP A 49 14.11 -14.46 -21.32
C ASP A 49 14.65 -13.28 -22.15
N GLY A 50 14.76 -12.09 -21.53
CA GLY A 50 15.32 -10.90 -22.17
C GLY A 50 14.39 -10.19 -23.14
N CYS A 51 13.10 -10.55 -23.19
CA CYS A 51 12.15 -9.86 -24.05
C CYS A 51 11.66 -8.54 -23.43
N GLN A 52 11.30 -7.58 -24.28
CA GLN A 52 10.75 -6.30 -23.84
C GLN A 52 9.25 -6.40 -23.61
N VAL A 53 8.80 -6.11 -22.39
CA VAL A 53 7.38 -6.06 -22.07
C VAL A 53 6.76 -4.77 -22.62
N LYS A 54 5.81 -4.89 -23.54
CA LYS A 54 5.09 -3.75 -24.14
C LYS A 54 4.42 -2.91 -23.04
N GLY A 55 4.65 -1.60 -23.05
CA GLY A 55 4.03 -0.65 -22.14
C GLY A 55 4.75 -0.40 -20.82
N HIS A 56 5.77 -1.18 -20.48
CA HIS A 56 6.58 -1.00 -19.27
C HIS A 56 8.07 -1.07 -19.61
N SER A 57 8.57 -0.08 -20.30
CA SER A 57 9.90 -0.05 -20.90
C SER A 57 11.09 -0.12 -19.93
N LYS A 58 10.86 -0.23 -18.62
CA LYS A 58 11.93 -0.16 -17.60
C LYS A 58 11.65 -1.03 -16.38
N LEU A 59 11.07 -2.22 -16.56
CA LEU A 59 11.06 -3.23 -15.52
C LEU A 59 12.46 -3.83 -15.38
N SER A 60 12.95 -3.94 -14.14
CA SER A 60 14.22 -4.61 -13.86
C SER A 60 13.98 -6.10 -13.57
N ASN A 61 14.90 -6.95 -14.02
CA ASN A 61 14.89 -8.39 -13.73
C ASN A 61 15.26 -8.71 -12.26
N LEU A 62 15.32 -7.69 -11.40
CA LEU A 62 15.58 -7.87 -9.98
C LEU A 62 14.37 -8.49 -9.30
N SER A 63 14.61 -9.37 -8.37
CA SER A 63 13.55 -9.97 -7.54
C SER A 63 13.54 -9.29 -6.15
N PRO A 64 12.52 -8.52 -5.78
CA PRO A 64 11.25 -8.25 -6.48
C PRO A 64 11.40 -7.40 -7.75
N VAL A 65 10.44 -7.50 -8.67
CA VAL A 65 10.42 -6.68 -9.89
C VAL A 65 10.21 -5.22 -9.53
N LEU A 66 11.16 -4.39 -9.95
CA LEU A 66 11.21 -2.96 -9.68
C LEU A 66 10.94 -2.16 -10.95
N ILE A 67 10.36 -0.97 -10.81
CA ILE A 67 10.22 -0.06 -11.94
C ILE A 67 11.45 0.84 -12.01
N GLY A 68 12.18 0.77 -13.13
CA GLY A 68 13.24 1.71 -13.44
C GLY A 68 12.65 3.02 -13.99
N GLY A 69 13.17 4.17 -13.56
CA GLY A 69 12.68 5.49 -13.94
C GLY A 69 13.73 6.38 -14.60
N ARG A 70 13.29 7.57 -15.05
CA ARG A 70 14.16 8.64 -15.58
C ARG A 70 14.98 9.31 -14.47
N ILE A 71 14.71 8.99 -13.21
CA ILE A 71 15.22 9.68 -12.02
C ILE A 71 16.46 8.99 -11.44
N ARG A 72 17.19 8.21 -12.25
CA ARG A 72 18.35 7.42 -11.78
C ARG A 72 19.43 8.23 -11.08
N HIS A 73 19.58 9.50 -11.42
CA HIS A 73 20.64 10.37 -10.93
C HIS A 73 20.16 11.37 -9.89
N ALA A 74 18.89 11.26 -9.43
CA ALA A 74 18.39 12.14 -8.39
C ALA A 74 18.96 11.71 -7.02
N PRO A 75 19.29 12.65 -6.14
CA PRO A 75 19.79 12.37 -4.78
C PRO A 75 18.64 11.96 -3.83
N ILE A 76 17.95 10.88 -4.18
CA ILE A 76 16.83 10.32 -3.43
C ILE A 76 17.07 8.84 -3.11
N PRO A 77 16.42 8.26 -2.09
CA PRO A 77 16.62 6.88 -1.70
C PRO A 77 16.35 5.89 -2.85
N PHE A 78 17.11 4.80 -2.88
CA PHE A 78 17.02 3.77 -3.91
C PHE A 78 15.58 3.25 -4.10
N ASP A 79 14.85 3.03 -3.01
CA ASP A 79 13.46 2.56 -3.04
C ASP A 79 12.50 3.53 -3.76
N ALA A 80 12.77 4.83 -3.69
CA ALA A 80 11.98 5.85 -4.37
C ALA A 80 12.33 5.97 -5.87
N ILE A 81 13.58 5.62 -6.23
CA ILE A 81 14.01 5.52 -7.64
C ILE A 81 13.45 4.24 -8.28
N HIS A 82 13.41 3.14 -7.51
CA HIS A 82 13.03 1.81 -7.96
C HIS A 82 11.89 1.22 -7.11
N PRO A 83 10.67 1.78 -7.18
CA PRO A 83 9.55 1.27 -6.41
C PRO A 83 9.13 -0.12 -6.89
N MET A 84 8.70 -0.95 -5.95
CA MET A 84 8.19 -2.30 -6.19
C MET A 84 6.80 -2.24 -6.84
N ILE A 85 6.62 -2.95 -7.97
CA ILE A 85 5.31 -3.01 -8.65
C ILE A 85 4.34 -3.92 -7.89
N LEU A 86 3.10 -3.48 -7.78
CA LEU A 86 2.00 -4.24 -7.20
C LEU A 86 0.74 -4.14 -8.05
N PRO A 87 -0.02 -5.24 -8.20
CA PRO A 87 -1.31 -5.23 -8.88
C PRO A 87 -2.35 -4.48 -8.02
N ARG A 88 -3.39 -3.94 -8.68
CA ARG A 88 -4.48 -3.25 -7.98
C ARG A 88 -5.36 -4.21 -7.17
N ASP A 89 -5.72 -5.34 -7.79
CA ASP A 89 -6.83 -6.18 -7.33
C ASP A 89 -6.40 -7.23 -6.29
N HIS A 90 -5.15 -7.18 -5.84
CA HIS A 90 -4.64 -8.10 -4.84
C HIS A 90 -4.90 -7.59 -3.41
N PRO A 91 -5.32 -8.47 -2.46
CA PRO A 91 -5.57 -8.08 -1.06
C PRO A 91 -4.40 -7.37 -0.39
N VAL A 92 -3.16 -7.80 -0.64
CA VAL A 92 -1.94 -7.17 -0.11
C VAL A 92 -1.86 -5.69 -0.51
N SER A 93 -2.24 -5.33 -1.74
CA SER A 93 -2.24 -3.94 -2.20
C SER A 93 -3.25 -3.09 -1.42
N THR A 94 -4.42 -3.66 -1.14
CA THR A 94 -5.44 -3.01 -0.30
C THR A 94 -4.96 -2.82 1.13
N PHE A 95 -4.33 -3.84 1.73
CA PHE A 95 -3.75 -3.74 3.07
C PHE A 95 -2.64 -2.70 3.17
N ILE A 96 -1.77 -2.63 2.18
CA ILE A 96 -0.71 -1.61 2.12
C ILE A 96 -1.33 -0.20 2.10
N VAL A 97 -2.32 0.04 1.24
CA VAL A 97 -3.00 1.34 1.17
C VAL A 97 -3.69 1.68 2.50
N HIS A 98 -4.36 0.71 3.12
CA HIS A 98 -5.03 0.88 4.40
C HIS A 98 -4.03 1.24 5.50
N HIS A 99 -2.93 0.49 5.61
CA HIS A 99 -1.85 0.76 6.55
C HIS A 99 -1.28 2.18 6.40
N TYR A 100 -0.95 2.60 5.17
CA TYR A 100 -0.43 3.95 4.95
C TYR A 100 -1.46 5.03 5.26
N HIS A 101 -2.73 4.80 4.97
CA HIS A 101 -3.81 5.73 5.30
C HIS A 101 -3.94 5.93 6.83
N GLU A 102 -3.89 4.84 7.60
CA GLU A 102 -3.92 4.90 9.06
C GLU A 102 -2.63 5.52 9.63
N TYR A 103 -1.47 5.07 9.16
CA TYR A 103 -0.16 5.57 9.58
C TYR A 103 -0.02 7.09 9.39
N LEU A 104 -0.58 7.63 8.32
CA LEU A 104 -0.60 9.07 8.03
C LEU A 104 -1.74 9.81 8.75
N GLY A 105 -2.37 9.22 9.76
CA GLY A 105 -3.44 9.84 10.53
C GLY A 105 -4.69 10.14 9.70
N HIS A 106 -5.05 9.23 8.78
CA HIS A 106 -6.18 9.37 7.86
C HIS A 106 -6.04 10.56 6.92
N ALA A 107 -4.84 10.79 6.41
CA ALA A 107 -4.56 11.86 5.46
C ALA A 107 -5.34 11.70 4.14
N GLY A 108 -5.45 12.80 3.41
CA GLY A 108 -6.13 12.86 2.13
C GLY A 108 -5.45 12.03 1.03
N ARG A 109 -6.18 11.77 -0.05
CA ARG A 109 -5.78 10.90 -1.16
C ARG A 109 -4.39 11.18 -1.71
N GLU A 110 -4.08 12.45 -2.00
CA GLU A 110 -2.82 12.81 -2.66
C GLU A 110 -1.62 12.58 -1.73
N HIS A 111 -1.78 12.81 -0.43
CA HIS A 111 -0.72 12.56 0.56
C HIS A 111 -0.43 11.06 0.68
N VAL A 112 -1.46 10.23 0.76
CA VAL A 112 -1.31 8.77 0.76
C VAL A 112 -0.62 8.29 -0.52
N LEU A 113 -1.02 8.82 -1.69
CA LEU A 113 -0.41 8.46 -2.97
C LEU A 113 1.06 8.86 -3.07
N SER A 114 1.43 10.06 -2.61
CA SER A 114 2.81 10.54 -2.66
C SER A 114 3.73 9.69 -1.77
N THR A 115 3.26 9.33 -0.58
CA THR A 115 4.02 8.47 0.35
C THR A 115 4.14 7.04 -0.16
N LEU A 116 3.08 6.47 -0.69
CA LEU A 116 3.11 5.13 -1.29
C LEU A 116 4.13 5.02 -2.42
N ARG A 117 4.20 6.03 -3.29
CA ARG A 117 5.10 6.05 -4.45
C ARG A 117 6.58 6.06 -4.10
N GLN A 118 6.92 6.39 -2.89
CA GLN A 118 8.31 6.30 -2.40
C GLN A 118 8.82 4.86 -2.29
N ARG A 119 7.93 3.87 -2.26
CA ARG A 119 8.32 2.46 -2.09
C ARG A 119 7.56 1.49 -2.99
N PHE A 120 6.31 1.80 -3.33
CA PHE A 120 5.43 0.92 -4.08
C PHE A 120 4.84 1.61 -5.30
N TRP A 121 4.87 0.93 -6.43
CA TRP A 121 4.17 1.34 -7.63
C TRP A 121 2.91 0.49 -7.81
N LEU A 122 1.81 0.99 -7.30
CA LEU A 122 0.50 0.34 -7.45
C LEU A 122 -0.11 0.66 -8.81
N LEU A 123 -0.51 -0.37 -9.54
CA LEU A 123 -1.29 -0.19 -10.76
C LEU A 123 -2.65 0.44 -10.41
N GLN A 124 -3.04 1.49 -11.11
CA GLN A 124 -4.26 2.25 -10.84
C GLN A 124 -4.41 2.72 -9.37
N ALA A 125 -3.31 3.11 -8.75
CA ALA A 125 -3.23 3.53 -7.35
C ALA A 125 -4.33 4.52 -6.93
N ARG A 126 -4.65 5.52 -7.78
CA ARG A 126 -5.69 6.52 -7.49
C ARG A 126 -7.06 5.90 -7.24
N THR A 127 -7.42 4.89 -8.01
CA THR A 127 -8.71 4.19 -7.87
C THR A 127 -8.74 3.39 -6.58
N LEU A 128 -7.68 2.63 -6.29
CA LEU A 128 -7.59 1.81 -5.08
C LEU A 128 -7.60 2.70 -3.82
N VAL A 129 -6.80 3.76 -3.77
CA VAL A 129 -6.77 4.69 -2.64
C VAL A 129 -8.15 5.31 -2.43
N ARG A 130 -8.84 5.75 -3.50
CA ARG A 130 -10.21 6.28 -3.39
C ARG A 130 -11.18 5.25 -2.79
N GLN A 131 -11.08 3.99 -3.20
CA GLN A 131 -11.93 2.92 -2.66
C GLN A 131 -11.69 2.70 -1.16
N VAL A 132 -10.43 2.67 -0.72
CA VAL A 132 -10.07 2.50 0.69
C VAL A 132 -10.57 3.69 1.53
N LEU A 133 -10.32 4.91 1.08
CA LEU A 133 -10.72 6.12 1.80
C LEU A 133 -12.25 6.23 1.94
N ARG A 134 -13.01 5.84 0.91
CA ARG A 134 -14.48 5.81 0.97
C ARG A 134 -15.04 4.84 2.02
N LYS A 135 -14.32 3.74 2.28
CA LYS A 135 -14.71 2.74 3.28
C LYS A 135 -14.24 3.09 4.68
N CYS A 136 -13.42 4.11 4.84
CA CYS A 136 -12.89 4.52 6.12
C CYS A 136 -13.93 5.29 6.93
N VAL A 137 -14.39 4.69 8.03
CA VAL A 137 -15.39 5.28 8.93
C VAL A 137 -14.93 6.60 9.54
N SER A 138 -13.66 6.69 9.94
CA SER A 138 -13.07 7.91 10.52
C SER A 138 -13.07 9.07 9.54
N CYS A 139 -12.74 8.80 8.26
CA CYS A 139 -12.78 9.82 7.21
C CYS A 139 -14.21 10.21 6.87
N HIS A 140 -15.13 9.25 6.84
CA HIS A 140 -16.53 9.50 6.56
C HIS A 140 -17.13 10.44 7.60
N LYS A 141 -16.98 10.12 8.90
CA LYS A 141 -17.46 10.95 10.01
C LYS A 141 -16.91 12.37 9.99
N ARG A 142 -15.64 12.55 9.59
CA ARG A 142 -15.04 13.91 9.50
C ARG A 142 -15.56 14.74 8.33
N ASN A 143 -16.01 14.09 7.27
CA ASN A 143 -16.49 14.75 6.05
C ASN A 143 -18.01 14.88 5.98
N GLU A 144 -18.73 14.33 6.97
CA GLU A 144 -20.18 14.52 7.09
C GLU A 144 -20.46 15.99 7.43
N ALA A 145 -21.37 16.59 6.70
CA ALA A 145 -21.86 17.92 7.03
C ALA A 145 -22.55 17.87 8.41
N PRO A 146 -22.34 18.88 9.26
CA PRO A 146 -23.05 18.94 10.55
C PRO A 146 -24.56 18.92 10.29
N ILE A 147 -25.26 18.04 11.00
CA ILE A 147 -26.73 18.01 10.94
C ILE A 147 -27.23 19.34 11.44
N GLN A 148 -27.90 20.11 10.59
CA GLN A 148 -28.61 21.30 11.03
C GLN A 148 -29.72 20.86 11.98
N GLN A 149 -29.57 21.19 13.27
CA GLN A 149 -30.66 21.08 14.21
C GLN A 149 -31.74 22.10 13.82
N LEU A 150 -32.85 21.60 13.32
CA LEU A 150 -34.07 22.42 13.22
C LEU A 150 -34.53 22.74 14.66
N MET A 151 -34.23 23.94 15.11
CA MET A 151 -34.81 24.41 16.34
C MET A 151 -36.33 24.51 16.13
N ALA A 152 -37.09 23.77 16.98
CA ALA A 152 -38.53 23.90 17.00
C ALA A 152 -38.88 25.33 17.41
N ASP A 153 -39.78 25.96 16.65
CA ASP A 153 -40.34 27.27 17.02
C ASP A 153 -40.92 27.24 18.43
N GLN A 154 -40.36 28.03 19.32
CA GLN A 154 -40.95 28.24 20.62
C GLN A 154 -42.26 29.01 20.44
N ARG A 155 -43.37 28.29 20.51
CA ARG A 155 -44.67 28.95 20.60
C ARG A 155 -44.69 29.79 21.90
N THR A 156 -44.55 31.09 21.72
CA THR A 156 -44.85 32.07 22.76
C THR A 156 -46.34 32.04 23.00
N SER A 157 -46.81 31.23 23.93
CA SER A 157 -48.18 31.33 24.49
C SER A 157 -48.21 32.51 25.45
N HIS A 158 -48.44 33.70 24.91
CA HIS A 158 -48.91 34.80 25.71
C HIS A 158 -50.41 34.59 25.94
N SER A 159 -50.77 34.04 27.05
CA SER A 159 -52.13 34.10 27.61
C SER A 159 -52.26 35.41 28.35
N LEU A 160 -53.24 36.22 28.00
CA LEU A 160 -53.83 37.30 28.78
C LEU A 160 -54.59 36.74 29.96
#